data_6d602d82a262ed8ba3bc139e6e60ca3f
#
_entry.id   6d602d82a262ed8ba3bc139e6e60ca3f
#
_cell.length_a   1.000
_cell.length_b   1.000
_cell.length_c   1.000
_cell.angle_alpha   90.00
_cell.angle_beta   90.00
_cell.angle_gamma   90.00
#
_symmetry.space_group_name_H-M   'P 1'
#
loop_
_entity.id
_entity.type
_entity.pdbx_description
1 polymer ?
#
loop_
_entity_poly.entity_id
_entity_poly.type
_entity_poly.pdbx_seq_one_letter_code
_entity_poly.pdbx_strand_id
1 'polypeptide(L)'
;MLAPDSVGRTFAGADSISITQSEIDAFAAVIGETDTTIAPPTFTIRISLDQFQNILTRPEVGLDWSRLVHGDQKFEIFSHVKAGDSLSCSATIESYRVAAGNEIVSVRSDLHRGEELVISSWSTLVVRA
;
A
#
# COMPACT_ATOMS: atom_id res chain seq x y z
N MET A 1 -9.03 13.54 11.60
CA MET A 1 -8.52 14.43 10.54
C MET A 1 -7.02 14.28 10.43
N LEU A 2 -6.52 14.20 9.23
CA LEU A 2 -5.08 14.02 9.00
C LEU A 2 -4.29 15.22 9.54
N ALA A 3 -3.20 14.93 10.26
CA ALA A 3 -2.30 15.99 10.74
C ALA A 3 -1.63 16.70 9.53
N PRO A 4 -1.72 18.04 9.43
CA PRO A 4 -1.26 18.77 8.24
C PRO A 4 0.23 18.60 7.92
N ASP A 5 1.07 18.42 8.94
CA ASP A 5 2.51 18.20 8.77
C ASP A 5 2.87 16.80 8.28
N SER A 6 1.89 15.91 8.15
CA SER A 6 2.09 14.57 7.59
C SER A 6 2.29 14.59 6.07
N VAL A 7 1.76 15.61 5.38
CA VAL A 7 1.85 15.69 3.92
C VAL A 7 3.30 15.91 3.50
N GLY A 8 3.76 15.12 2.55
CA GLY A 8 5.14 15.14 2.07
C GLY A 8 6.09 14.27 2.87
N ARG A 9 5.65 13.71 4.01
CA ARG A 9 6.49 12.85 4.83
C ARG A 9 6.44 11.40 4.34
N THR A 10 7.58 10.72 4.49
CA THR A 10 7.73 9.29 4.23
C THR A 10 7.87 8.56 5.56
N PHE A 11 7.08 7.51 5.71
CA PHE A 11 7.06 6.67 6.91
C PHE A 11 7.55 5.27 6.54
N ALA A 12 8.51 4.75 7.31
CA ALA A 12 8.90 3.37 7.19
C ALA A 12 7.79 2.47 7.76
N GLY A 13 7.51 1.38 7.05
CA GLY A 13 6.59 0.35 7.53
C GLY A 13 7.23 -0.56 8.55
N ALA A 14 6.56 -1.68 8.82
CA ALA A 14 7.09 -2.74 9.66
C ALA A 14 8.32 -3.40 9.02
N ASP A 15 8.94 -4.33 9.74
CA ASP A 15 10.04 -5.15 9.23
C ASP A 15 9.67 -5.88 7.95
N SER A 16 10.68 -6.43 7.27
CA SER A 16 10.53 -7.13 5.99
C SER A 16 9.43 -8.19 6.04
N ILE A 17 8.65 -8.26 4.96
CA ILE A 17 7.55 -9.18 4.78
C ILE A 17 7.99 -10.26 3.80
N SER A 18 7.95 -11.52 4.22
CA SER A 18 8.29 -12.67 3.38
C SER A 18 7.11 -13.04 2.50
N ILE A 19 7.40 -13.32 1.24
CA ILE A 19 6.40 -13.74 0.25
C ILE A 19 6.50 -15.27 0.07
N THR A 20 5.37 -15.96 0.25
CA THR A 20 5.31 -17.41 0.13
C THR A 20 4.58 -17.83 -1.14
N GLN A 21 4.91 -19.01 -1.66
CA GLN A 21 4.23 -19.56 -2.83
C GLN A 21 2.74 -19.80 -2.54
N SER A 22 2.41 -20.26 -1.33
CA SER A 22 1.01 -20.50 -0.97
C SER A 22 0.16 -19.22 -0.99
N GLU A 23 0.74 -18.07 -0.61
CA GLU A 23 0.07 -16.78 -0.69
C GLU A 23 -0.18 -16.38 -2.14
N ILE A 24 0.81 -16.55 -3.01
CA ILE A 24 0.68 -16.27 -4.45
C ILE A 24 -0.40 -17.17 -5.06
N ASP A 25 -0.37 -18.47 -4.77
CA ASP A 25 -1.33 -19.42 -5.29
C ASP A 25 -2.76 -19.10 -4.87
N ALA A 26 -2.96 -18.76 -3.59
CA ALA A 26 -4.26 -18.40 -3.07
C ALA A 26 -4.83 -17.13 -3.73
N PHE A 27 -4.00 -16.11 -3.89
CA PHE A 27 -4.42 -14.87 -4.54
C PHE A 27 -4.74 -15.10 -6.02
N ALA A 28 -3.86 -15.83 -6.73
CA ALA A 28 -4.04 -16.14 -8.14
C ALA A 28 -5.34 -16.91 -8.38
N ALA A 29 -5.66 -17.87 -7.52
CA ALA A 29 -6.90 -18.65 -7.61
C ALA A 29 -8.16 -17.77 -7.52
N VAL A 30 -8.15 -16.76 -6.64
CA VAL A 30 -9.29 -15.85 -6.45
C VAL A 30 -9.52 -15.00 -7.70
N ILE A 31 -8.48 -14.54 -8.37
CA ILE A 31 -8.60 -13.66 -9.54
C ILE A 31 -8.56 -14.42 -10.87
N GLY A 32 -8.44 -15.74 -10.85
CA GLY A 32 -8.41 -16.58 -12.07
C GLY A 32 -7.09 -16.53 -12.82
N GLU A 33 -5.99 -16.20 -12.16
CA GLU A 33 -4.65 -16.21 -12.75
C GLU A 33 -4.05 -17.59 -12.68
N THR A 34 -3.54 -18.09 -13.81
CA THR A 34 -2.93 -19.43 -13.89
C THR A 34 -1.41 -19.43 -13.75
N ASP A 35 -0.74 -18.30 -14.05
CA ASP A 35 0.69 -18.15 -13.84
C ASP A 35 0.97 -17.78 -12.39
N THR A 36 1.58 -18.70 -11.65
CA THR A 36 1.97 -18.53 -10.24
C THR A 36 3.48 -18.52 -10.05
N THR A 37 4.24 -18.42 -11.13
CA THR A 37 5.72 -18.30 -11.06
C THR A 37 6.15 -16.94 -10.55
N ILE A 38 5.29 -15.93 -10.74
CA ILE A 38 5.43 -14.58 -10.18
C ILE A 38 4.12 -14.19 -9.50
N ALA A 39 4.19 -13.22 -8.61
CA ALA A 39 2.97 -12.66 -8.02
C ALA A 39 2.16 -11.93 -9.10
N PRO A 40 0.83 -12.08 -9.14
CA PRO A 40 -0.02 -11.28 -10.02
C PRO A 40 0.20 -9.78 -9.79
N PRO A 41 -0.02 -8.92 -10.82
CA PRO A 41 0.29 -7.49 -10.72
C PRO A 41 -0.33 -6.77 -9.53
N THR A 42 -1.49 -7.19 -9.07
CA THR A 42 -2.20 -6.54 -7.96
C THR A 42 -1.95 -7.19 -6.60
N PHE A 43 -1.15 -8.26 -6.55
CA PHE A 43 -0.91 -9.02 -5.32
C PHE A 43 -0.43 -8.17 -4.15
N THR A 44 0.45 -7.21 -4.41
CA THR A 44 1.10 -6.42 -3.35
C THR A 44 0.20 -5.36 -2.72
N ILE A 45 -1.03 -5.16 -3.22
CA ILE A 45 -1.96 -4.21 -2.58
C ILE A 45 -2.25 -4.59 -1.12
N ARG A 46 -2.31 -5.87 -0.81
CA ARG A 46 -2.52 -6.37 0.55
C ARG A 46 -1.44 -5.89 1.51
N ILE A 47 -0.18 -5.87 1.03
CA ILE A 47 0.97 -5.39 1.82
C ILE A 47 0.84 -3.88 2.03
N SER A 48 0.59 -3.13 0.97
CA SER A 48 0.47 -1.68 1.03
C SER A 48 -0.68 -1.24 1.94
N LEU A 49 -1.86 -1.86 1.82
CA LEU A 49 -3.01 -1.51 2.66
C LEU A 49 -2.78 -1.80 4.14
N ASP A 50 -2.16 -2.93 4.47
CA ASP A 50 -1.82 -3.25 5.86
C ASP A 50 -0.86 -2.21 6.44
N GLN A 51 0.15 -1.80 5.66
CA GLN A 51 1.10 -0.79 6.09
C GLN A 51 0.43 0.58 6.23
N PHE A 52 -0.44 0.94 5.31
CA PHE A 52 -1.20 2.20 5.39
C PHE A 52 -2.06 2.24 6.64
N GLN A 53 -2.76 1.15 6.95
CA GLN A 53 -3.56 1.08 8.16
C GLN A 53 -2.69 1.33 9.40
N ASN A 54 -1.55 0.66 9.49
CA ASN A 54 -0.65 0.79 10.64
C ASN A 54 -0.02 2.18 10.75
N ILE A 55 0.30 2.81 9.62
CA ILE A 55 0.97 4.11 9.59
C ILE A 55 -0.03 5.25 9.76
N LEU A 56 -1.11 5.24 8.97
CA LEU A 56 -2.01 6.38 8.86
C LEU A 56 -2.91 6.53 10.09
N THR A 57 -3.10 5.46 10.86
CA THR A 57 -3.88 5.50 12.11
C THR A 57 -3.05 5.88 13.33
N ARG A 58 -1.75 6.08 13.20
CA ARG A 58 -0.92 6.55 14.31
C ARG A 58 -1.44 7.89 14.82
N PRO A 59 -1.36 8.16 16.14
CA PRO A 59 -1.87 9.42 16.71
C PRO A 59 -1.29 10.67 16.05
N GLU A 60 -0.02 10.63 15.65
CA GLU A 60 0.66 11.76 14.99
C GLU A 60 0.22 11.98 13.54
N VAL A 61 -0.47 11.01 12.93
CA VAL A 61 -1.03 11.12 11.58
C VAL A 61 -2.54 11.34 11.61
N GLY A 62 -3.27 10.50 12.33
CA GLY A 62 -4.66 10.75 12.74
C GLY A 62 -5.75 10.48 11.72
N LEU A 63 -5.51 9.58 10.74
CA LEU A 63 -6.55 9.23 9.77
C LEU A 63 -7.56 8.26 10.41
N ASP A 64 -8.85 8.50 10.19
CA ASP A 64 -9.91 7.60 10.66
C ASP A 64 -10.15 6.48 9.65
N TRP A 65 -9.57 5.31 9.93
CA TRP A 65 -9.67 4.14 9.06
C TRP A 65 -11.08 3.55 8.99
N SER A 66 -11.90 3.77 10.03
CA SER A 66 -13.22 3.15 10.13
C SER A 66 -14.21 3.64 9.06
N ARG A 67 -13.98 4.84 8.52
CA ARG A 67 -14.82 5.45 7.48
C ARG A 67 -14.14 5.51 6.13
N LEU A 68 -13.07 4.75 5.96
CA LEU A 68 -12.23 4.81 4.77
C LEU A 68 -12.82 4.00 3.62
N VAL A 69 -12.76 4.59 2.43
CA VAL A 69 -13.08 3.94 1.17
C VAL A 69 -11.85 4.04 0.26
N HIS A 70 -11.51 2.94 -0.40
CA HIS A 70 -10.44 2.90 -1.37
C HIS A 70 -11.00 3.37 -2.73
N GLY A 71 -10.58 4.55 -3.16
CA GLY A 71 -11.16 5.18 -4.35
C GLY A 71 -10.44 4.87 -5.65
N ASP A 72 -9.11 4.74 -5.61
CA ASP A 72 -8.30 4.54 -6.82
C ASP A 72 -6.99 3.85 -6.48
N GLN A 73 -6.43 3.12 -7.46
CA GLN A 73 -5.19 2.37 -7.30
C GLN A 73 -4.40 2.36 -8.59
N LYS A 74 -3.08 2.60 -8.48
CA LYS A 74 -2.15 2.55 -9.60
C LYS A 74 -0.90 1.78 -9.16
N PHE A 75 -0.35 0.97 -10.06
CA PHE A 75 0.90 0.24 -9.84
C PHE A 75 1.92 0.57 -10.92
N GLU A 76 3.18 0.65 -10.52
CA GLU A 76 4.32 0.65 -11.43
C GLU A 76 5.28 -0.44 -10.97
N ILE A 77 5.43 -1.48 -11.80
CA ILE A 77 6.20 -2.68 -11.48
C ILE A 77 7.55 -2.59 -12.21
N PHE A 78 8.61 -2.48 -11.43
CA PHE A 78 9.98 -2.40 -11.97
C PHE A 78 10.63 -3.79 -12.02
N SER A 79 10.24 -4.68 -11.11
CA SER A 79 10.74 -6.05 -11.03
C SER A 79 9.63 -6.94 -10.47
N HIS A 80 9.51 -8.16 -10.99
CA HIS A 80 8.47 -9.09 -10.53
C HIS A 80 8.75 -9.57 -9.11
N VAL A 81 7.68 -9.67 -8.33
CA VAL A 81 7.69 -10.27 -6.99
C VAL A 81 7.38 -11.76 -7.12
N LYS A 82 8.11 -12.57 -6.39
CA LYS A 82 7.98 -14.04 -6.41
C LYS A 82 8.18 -14.63 -5.02
N ALA A 83 7.82 -15.90 -4.88
CA ALA A 83 8.04 -16.63 -3.64
C ALA A 83 9.52 -16.61 -3.24
N GLY A 84 9.77 -16.46 -1.95
CA GLY A 84 11.11 -16.32 -1.39
C GLY A 84 11.59 -14.88 -1.27
N ASP A 85 10.90 -13.93 -1.89
CA ASP A 85 11.23 -12.52 -1.73
C ASP A 85 10.91 -12.04 -0.31
N SER A 86 11.75 -11.13 0.18
CA SER A 86 11.52 -10.41 1.43
C SER A 86 11.44 -8.93 1.09
N LEU A 87 10.28 -8.33 1.36
CA LEU A 87 9.98 -6.96 0.94
C LEU A 87 9.86 -6.03 2.14
N SER A 88 10.42 -4.84 2.01
CA SER A 88 10.17 -3.74 2.94
C SER A 88 9.26 -2.70 2.27
N CYS A 89 8.43 -2.04 3.07
CA CYS A 89 7.46 -1.06 2.59
C CYS A 89 7.71 0.29 3.24
N SER A 90 7.64 1.36 2.45
CA SER A 90 7.53 2.72 2.96
C SER A 90 6.31 3.39 2.35
N ALA A 91 5.71 4.32 3.08
CA ALA A 91 4.55 5.07 2.63
C ALA A 91 4.83 6.56 2.66
N THR A 92 4.51 7.26 1.57
CA THR A 92 4.61 8.71 1.47
C THR A 92 3.23 9.30 1.26
N ILE A 93 2.83 10.24 2.11
CA ILE A 93 1.58 10.98 1.91
C ILE A 93 1.86 12.09 0.90
N GLU A 94 1.36 11.93 -0.32
CA GLU A 94 1.67 12.85 -1.41
C GLU A 94 0.75 14.07 -1.45
N SER A 95 -0.52 13.88 -1.10
CA SER A 95 -1.48 14.98 -1.11
C SER A 95 -2.62 14.71 -0.14
N TYR A 96 -3.24 15.79 0.28
CA TYR A 96 -4.41 15.77 1.17
C TYR A 96 -5.31 16.96 0.84
N ARG A 97 -6.60 16.68 0.74
CA ARG A 97 -7.59 17.76 0.60
C ARG A 97 -8.91 17.33 1.23
N VAL A 98 -9.73 18.32 1.56
CA VAL A 98 -11.10 18.12 2.05
C VAL A 98 -12.07 18.62 0.97
N ALA A 99 -13.06 17.80 0.64
CA ALA A 99 -14.08 18.14 -0.34
C ALA A 99 -15.43 17.60 0.14
N ALA A 100 -16.41 18.47 0.30
CA ALA A 100 -17.75 18.13 0.80
C ALA A 100 -17.73 17.36 2.13
N GLY A 101 -16.80 17.71 3.01
CA GLY A 101 -16.60 17.04 4.30
C GLY A 101 -15.83 15.73 4.23
N ASN A 102 -15.49 15.22 3.05
CA ASN A 102 -14.68 14.02 2.88
C ASN A 102 -13.20 14.40 2.86
N GLU A 103 -12.38 13.60 3.52
CA GLU A 103 -10.92 13.73 3.43
C GLU A 103 -10.42 12.85 2.27
N ILE A 104 -9.64 13.40 1.37
CA ILE A 104 -9.08 12.70 0.22
C ILE A 104 -7.57 12.71 0.35
N VAL A 105 -6.99 11.52 0.51
CA VAL A 105 -5.55 11.32 0.75
C VAL A 105 -4.97 10.50 -0.37
N SER A 106 -3.90 10.98 -1.00
CA SER A 106 -3.11 10.21 -1.94
C SER A 106 -1.85 9.72 -1.24
N VAL A 107 -1.63 8.41 -1.25
CA VAL A 107 -0.50 7.77 -0.59
C VAL A 107 0.27 6.94 -1.60
N ARG A 108 1.60 7.13 -1.65
CA ARG A 108 2.49 6.28 -2.42
C ARG A 108 3.11 5.23 -1.50
N SER A 109 3.12 3.99 -1.95
CA SER A 109 3.83 2.88 -1.33
C SER A 109 5.01 2.50 -2.21
N ASP A 110 6.19 2.38 -1.61
CA ASP A 110 7.38 1.87 -2.27
C ASP A 110 7.79 0.56 -1.62
N LEU A 111 7.86 -0.50 -2.42
CA LEU A 111 8.28 -1.82 -1.97
C LEU A 111 9.70 -2.10 -2.47
N HIS A 112 10.57 -2.47 -1.55
CA HIS A 112 11.97 -2.77 -1.83
C HIS A 112 12.29 -4.23 -1.49
N ARG A 113 13.08 -4.85 -2.36
CA ARG A 113 13.77 -6.11 -2.09
C ARG A 113 15.23 -5.77 -1.83
N GLY A 114 15.64 -5.72 -0.54
CA GLY A 114 16.90 -5.11 -0.16
C GLY A 114 16.93 -3.64 -0.53
N GLU A 115 17.89 -3.22 -1.36
CA GLU A 115 18.00 -1.85 -1.85
C GLU A 115 17.27 -1.63 -3.19
N GLU A 116 16.76 -2.69 -3.80
CA GLU A 116 16.09 -2.63 -5.10
C GLU A 116 14.63 -2.20 -4.93
N LEU A 117 14.24 -1.09 -5.56
CA LEU A 117 12.84 -0.70 -5.68
C LEU A 117 12.16 -1.62 -6.70
N VAL A 118 11.22 -2.42 -6.25
CA VAL A 118 10.54 -3.40 -7.11
C VAL A 118 9.16 -2.94 -7.56
N ILE A 119 8.40 -2.25 -6.70
CA ILE A 119 7.07 -1.76 -7.03
C ILE A 119 6.83 -0.42 -6.33
N SER A 120 6.31 0.55 -7.08
CA SER A 120 5.67 1.72 -6.51
C SER A 120 4.18 1.64 -6.79
N SER A 121 3.36 2.00 -5.82
CA SER A 121 1.91 2.05 -6.01
C SER A 121 1.33 3.31 -5.39
N TRP A 122 0.23 3.77 -5.96
CA TRP A 122 -0.48 4.96 -5.50
C TRP A 122 -1.91 4.59 -5.18
N SER A 123 -2.34 4.94 -3.98
CA SER A 123 -3.72 4.72 -3.52
C SER A 123 -4.36 6.06 -3.22
N THR A 124 -5.56 6.26 -3.73
CA THR A 124 -6.42 7.37 -3.29
C THR A 124 -7.39 6.82 -2.26
N LEU A 125 -7.28 7.33 -1.06
CA LEU A 125 -8.09 6.92 0.09
C LEU A 125 -9.05 8.06 0.44
N VAL A 126 -10.31 7.71 0.65
CA VAL A 126 -11.35 8.70 1.00
C VAL A 126 -11.90 8.35 2.37
N VAL A 127 -11.77 9.27 3.31
CA VAL A 127 -12.44 9.18 4.62
C VAL A 127 -13.77 9.92 4.48
N ARG A 128 -14.87 9.20 4.57
CA ARG A 128 -16.20 9.78 4.40
C ARG A 128 -16.56 10.68 5.57
N ALA A 129 -17.30 11.72 5.23
CA ALA A 129 -17.85 12.64 6.22
C ALA A 129 -18.77 11.95 7.23
#